data_be2b02f49903645247ebf3371ef77b38
#
_entry.id   be2b02f49903645247ebf3371ef77b38
#
_cell.length_a   1.000
_cell.length_b   1.000
_cell.length_c   1.000
_cell.angle_alpha   90.00
_cell.angle_beta   90.00
_cell.angle_gamma   90.00
#
_symmetry.space_group_name_H-M   'P 1'
#
loop_
_entity.id
_entity.type
_entity.pdbx_description
1 polymer ?
#
loop_
_entity_poly.entity_id
_entity_poly.type
_entity_poly.pdbx_seq_one_letter_code
_entity_poly.pdbx_strand_id
1 'polypeptide(L)'
;MLVVLGHGTELNDQSAAPVYQHAAELRRRKIFREVREAFWKQEPQIKKILAEISAPRIFIAPLFISEGYFSTEIIPKGLGFSFPDNLSLVTRHSSLFYCRPAGTHDSMTKVILSRAAGIAQKFPFPRAPKPAETTLFIAGHGTEKNKNSRRAIERQAEMIRAQKIYAAVRAVFMEEEPRIEICHLLAQTNYCVVVPFFISDGLHVVEDIPVLLGEPERIVKERHAAGRPTWRNPTEKHGKLFWYSPSVGTEPLLADVILERIKETFIDETQT
;
A
#
# COMPACT_ATOMS: atom_id res chain seq x y z
N MET A 1 4.63 5.28 -22.39
CA MET A 1 5.60 5.36 -21.31
C MET A 1 4.89 5.35 -19.96
N LEU A 2 5.53 4.85 -18.91
CA LEU A 2 4.99 4.86 -17.56
C LEU A 2 5.93 5.58 -16.59
N VAL A 3 5.36 6.42 -15.73
CA VAL A 3 6.03 7.02 -14.56
C VAL A 3 5.36 6.49 -13.30
N VAL A 4 6.09 5.75 -12.47
CA VAL A 4 5.63 5.34 -11.13
C VAL A 4 5.97 6.47 -10.17
N LEU A 5 4.95 7.09 -9.60
CA LEU A 5 5.09 8.32 -8.81
C LEU A 5 4.91 8.05 -7.31
N GLY A 6 5.94 8.35 -6.52
CA GLY A 6 5.88 8.37 -5.07
C GLY A 6 5.81 9.78 -4.49
N HIS A 7 5.52 9.85 -3.19
CA HIS A 7 5.62 11.12 -2.45
C HIS A 7 7.08 11.57 -2.33
N GLY A 8 7.95 10.63 -1.94
CA GLY A 8 9.34 10.93 -1.62
C GLY A 8 9.49 11.63 -0.27
N THR A 9 10.64 11.48 0.35
CA THR A 9 11.06 12.23 1.53
C THR A 9 12.58 12.23 1.60
N GLU A 10 13.14 13.32 2.05
CA GLU A 10 14.59 13.43 2.29
C GLU A 10 15.00 12.76 3.62
N LEU A 11 14.03 12.34 4.44
CA LEU A 11 14.27 11.85 5.79
C LEU A 11 14.45 10.33 5.89
N ASN A 12 13.99 9.56 4.88
CA ASN A 12 14.00 8.10 4.94
C ASN A 12 13.98 7.46 3.54
N ASP A 13 15.07 6.83 3.16
CA ASP A 13 15.22 6.13 1.88
C ASP A 13 14.25 4.96 1.70
N GLN A 14 13.78 4.35 2.78
CA GLN A 14 12.84 3.24 2.72
C GLN A 14 11.47 3.64 2.16
N SER A 15 11.08 4.91 2.26
CA SER A 15 9.82 5.41 1.68
C SER A 15 9.82 5.37 0.15
N ALA A 16 10.97 5.44 -0.48
CA ALA A 16 11.15 5.39 -1.93
C ALA A 16 11.27 3.95 -2.48
N ALA A 17 11.70 3.00 -1.63
CA ALA A 17 11.99 1.63 -2.05
C ALA A 17 10.85 0.94 -2.84
N PRO A 18 9.55 1.04 -2.47
CA PRO A 18 8.47 0.43 -3.24
C PRO A 18 8.33 1.01 -4.65
N VAL A 19 8.59 2.31 -4.84
CA VAL A 19 8.54 2.96 -6.16
C VAL A 19 9.60 2.36 -7.07
N TYR A 20 10.84 2.25 -6.60
CA TYR A 20 11.94 1.62 -7.33
C TYR A 20 11.66 0.14 -7.62
N GLN A 21 11.17 -0.60 -6.62
CA GLN A 21 10.83 -2.02 -6.74
C GLN A 21 9.79 -2.26 -7.85
N HIS A 22 8.68 -1.54 -7.83
CA HIS A 22 7.61 -1.72 -8.80
C HIS A 22 7.97 -1.19 -10.18
N ALA A 23 8.71 -0.08 -10.27
CA ALA A 23 9.22 0.41 -11.53
C ALA A 23 10.19 -0.60 -12.18
N ALA A 24 11.08 -1.21 -11.40
CA ALA A 24 11.99 -2.26 -11.87
C ALA A 24 11.21 -3.49 -12.37
N GLU A 25 10.21 -3.95 -11.63
CA GLU A 25 9.37 -5.08 -12.03
C GLU A 25 8.60 -4.77 -13.33
N LEU A 26 7.98 -3.59 -13.43
CA LEU A 26 7.24 -3.18 -14.63
C LEU A 26 8.17 -3.01 -15.84
N ARG A 27 9.41 -2.58 -15.62
CA ARG A 27 10.46 -2.51 -16.65
C ARG A 27 10.83 -3.91 -17.15
N ARG A 28 10.97 -4.87 -16.25
CA ARG A 28 11.25 -6.28 -16.56
C ARG A 28 10.14 -6.92 -17.41
N ARG A 29 8.87 -6.53 -17.21
CA ARG A 29 7.71 -7.05 -17.99
C ARG A 29 7.66 -6.53 -19.42
N LYS A 30 8.42 -5.50 -19.78
CA LYS A 30 8.52 -4.94 -21.14
C LYS A 30 7.18 -4.55 -21.80
N ILE A 31 6.17 -4.21 -20.98
CA ILE A 31 4.84 -3.76 -21.45
C ILE A 31 4.92 -2.32 -21.97
N PHE A 32 5.73 -1.49 -21.35
CA PHE A 32 5.99 -0.11 -21.75
C PHE A 32 7.36 0.02 -22.43
N ARG A 33 7.46 0.90 -23.41
CA ARG A 33 8.74 1.22 -24.03
C ARG A 33 9.75 1.73 -22.99
N GLU A 34 9.26 2.49 -22.02
CA GLU A 34 10.07 3.03 -20.94
C GLU A 34 9.25 3.09 -19.65
N VAL A 35 9.87 2.82 -18.50
CA VAL A 35 9.32 2.96 -17.17
C VAL A 35 10.30 3.76 -16.32
N ARG A 36 9.86 4.85 -15.71
CA ARG A 36 10.65 5.68 -14.81
C ARG A 36 10.01 5.78 -13.43
N GLU A 37 10.85 5.91 -12.44
CA GLU A 37 10.51 6.36 -11.09
C GLU A 37 10.50 7.89 -11.05
N ALA A 38 9.59 8.46 -10.27
CA ALA A 38 9.59 9.87 -9.96
C ALA A 38 8.97 10.14 -8.58
N PHE A 39 9.32 11.27 -8.00
CA PHE A 39 8.82 11.67 -6.69
C PHE A 39 8.38 13.13 -6.71
N TRP A 40 7.52 13.47 -5.74
CA TRP A 40 7.10 14.86 -5.54
C TRP A 40 8.10 15.66 -4.73
N LYS A 41 8.69 15.08 -3.65
CA LYS A 41 9.55 15.78 -2.69
C LYS A 41 11.02 15.37 -2.70
N GLN A 42 11.43 14.42 -3.52
CA GLN A 42 12.84 14.00 -3.64
C GLN A 42 13.22 13.79 -5.12
N GLU A 43 14.50 13.65 -5.38
CA GLU A 43 14.99 13.28 -6.71
C GLU A 43 14.80 11.76 -7.00
N PRO A 44 14.50 11.39 -8.25
CA PRO A 44 14.23 12.28 -9.39
C PRO A 44 12.82 12.92 -9.28
N GLN A 45 12.79 14.27 -9.37
CA GLN A 45 11.52 15.01 -9.28
C GLN A 45 10.66 14.83 -10.52
N ILE A 46 9.35 14.60 -10.33
CA ILE A 46 8.39 14.37 -11.42
C ILE A 46 8.44 15.48 -12.49
N LYS A 47 8.56 16.76 -12.10
CA LYS A 47 8.60 17.89 -13.03
C LYS A 47 9.84 17.84 -13.92
N LYS A 48 11.01 17.46 -13.38
CA LYS A 48 12.24 17.30 -14.16
C LYS A 48 12.11 16.13 -15.14
N ILE A 49 11.62 14.98 -14.63
CA ILE A 49 11.37 13.80 -15.46
C ILE A 49 10.45 14.12 -16.63
N LEU A 50 9.31 14.80 -16.40
CA LEU A 50 8.39 15.16 -17.46
C LEU A 50 8.97 16.15 -18.48
N ALA A 51 9.90 17.01 -18.08
CA ALA A 51 10.59 17.93 -18.98
C ALA A 51 11.61 17.23 -19.91
N GLU A 52 12.18 16.10 -19.45
CA GLU A 52 13.18 15.32 -20.20
C GLU A 52 12.56 14.26 -21.14
N ILE A 53 11.30 13.92 -20.93
CA ILE A 53 10.64 12.85 -21.67
C ILE A 53 10.06 13.34 -22.99
N SER A 54 10.34 12.57 -24.05
CA SER A 54 9.66 12.69 -25.33
C SER A 54 8.96 11.37 -25.67
N ALA A 55 7.69 11.24 -25.27
CA ALA A 55 6.85 10.08 -25.58
C ALA A 55 5.43 10.56 -25.92
N PRO A 56 4.76 9.97 -26.94
CA PRO A 56 3.43 10.43 -27.36
C PRO A 56 2.35 10.24 -26.27
N ARG A 57 2.50 9.23 -25.44
CA ARG A 57 1.60 8.96 -24.29
C ARG A 57 2.41 8.64 -23.04
N ILE A 58 2.11 9.33 -21.93
CA ILE A 58 2.77 9.19 -20.64
C ILE A 58 1.71 8.97 -19.56
N PHE A 59 1.75 7.80 -18.91
CA PHE A 59 0.91 7.48 -17.74
C PHE A 59 1.68 7.81 -16.49
N ILE A 60 1.08 8.55 -15.58
CA ILE A 60 1.58 8.87 -14.26
C ILE A 60 0.76 8.06 -13.26
N ALA A 61 1.35 7.04 -12.68
CA ALA A 61 0.70 6.13 -11.72
C ALA A 61 1.12 6.46 -10.28
N PRO A 62 0.26 7.15 -9.50
CA PRO A 62 0.56 7.48 -8.11
C PRO A 62 0.56 6.23 -7.23
N LEU A 63 1.71 5.94 -6.63
CA LEU A 63 1.86 4.88 -5.64
C LEU A 63 1.53 5.42 -4.25
N PHE A 64 0.24 5.64 -3.98
CA PHE A 64 -0.31 6.10 -2.72
C PHE A 64 -1.36 5.13 -2.21
N ILE A 65 -1.52 5.04 -0.89
CA ILE A 65 -2.42 4.08 -0.26
C ILE A 65 -3.90 4.49 -0.36
N SER A 66 -4.17 5.79 -0.47
CA SER A 66 -5.52 6.35 -0.53
C SER A 66 -5.54 7.67 -1.31
N GLU A 67 -6.75 8.12 -1.64
CA GLU A 67 -6.97 9.49 -2.07
C GLU A 67 -6.78 10.44 -0.89
N GLY A 68 -5.85 11.37 -1.03
CA GLY A 68 -5.48 12.32 0.02
C GLY A 68 -4.92 13.60 -0.58
N TYR A 69 -4.67 14.60 0.26
CA TYR A 69 -4.27 15.95 -0.13
C TYR A 69 -3.18 15.99 -1.21
N PHE A 70 -2.14 15.15 -1.08
CA PHE A 70 -1.08 15.10 -2.10
C PHE A 70 -1.54 14.47 -3.40
N SER A 71 -2.23 13.33 -3.35
CA SER A 71 -2.58 12.56 -4.54
C SER A 71 -3.77 13.12 -5.33
N THR A 72 -4.61 13.96 -4.70
CA THR A 72 -5.82 14.51 -5.33
C THR A 72 -5.80 16.02 -5.55
N GLU A 73 -4.94 16.76 -4.82
CA GLU A 73 -4.89 18.21 -4.92
C GLU A 73 -3.51 18.71 -5.35
N ILE A 74 -2.48 18.50 -4.51
CA ILE A 74 -1.17 19.14 -4.69
C ILE A 74 -0.48 18.65 -5.96
N ILE A 75 -0.38 17.35 -6.16
CA ILE A 75 0.34 16.78 -7.30
C ILE A 75 -0.43 17.02 -8.61
N PRO A 76 -1.74 16.69 -8.72
CA PRO A 76 -2.49 16.98 -9.93
C PRO A 76 -2.40 18.46 -10.33
N LYS A 77 -2.76 19.37 -9.42
CA LYS A 77 -2.70 20.81 -9.67
C LYS A 77 -1.29 21.28 -10.06
N GLY A 78 -0.26 20.77 -9.39
CA GLY A 78 1.14 21.13 -9.69
C GLY A 78 1.64 20.63 -11.05
N LEU A 79 0.95 19.66 -11.65
CA LEU A 79 1.20 19.10 -12.99
C LEU A 79 0.19 19.61 -14.05
N GLY A 80 -0.80 20.41 -13.66
CA GLY A 80 -1.80 21.00 -14.58
C GLY A 80 -3.06 20.17 -14.75
N PHE A 81 -3.29 19.13 -13.94
CA PHE A 81 -4.52 18.34 -13.93
C PHE A 81 -5.58 18.93 -12.97
N SER A 82 -6.85 18.57 -13.20
CA SER A 82 -7.97 18.85 -12.31
C SER A 82 -8.57 17.51 -11.83
N PHE A 83 -8.22 17.07 -10.65
CA PHE A 83 -8.74 15.83 -10.06
C PHE A 83 -10.10 16.09 -9.39
N PRO A 84 -11.12 15.22 -9.54
CA PRO A 84 -11.14 14.02 -10.40
C PRO A 84 -11.60 14.29 -11.84
N ASP A 85 -11.95 15.53 -12.19
CA ASP A 85 -12.75 15.88 -13.36
C ASP A 85 -11.94 15.83 -14.68
N ASN A 86 -10.63 16.15 -14.62
CA ASN A 86 -9.76 16.10 -15.78
C ASN A 86 -8.42 15.48 -15.44
N LEU A 87 -8.25 14.21 -15.77
CA LEU A 87 -7.04 13.41 -15.53
C LEU A 87 -6.19 13.23 -16.79
N SER A 88 -6.56 13.87 -17.90
CA SER A 88 -5.77 13.91 -19.13
C SER A 88 -5.35 15.34 -19.48
N LEU A 89 -4.15 15.48 -20.01
CA LEU A 89 -3.60 16.76 -20.44
C LEU A 89 -2.83 16.58 -21.74
N VAL A 90 -3.25 17.29 -22.78
CA VAL A 90 -2.55 17.28 -24.06
C VAL A 90 -1.57 18.45 -24.12
N THR A 91 -0.31 18.14 -24.33
CA THR A 91 0.78 19.09 -24.56
C THR A 91 1.14 19.11 -26.07
N ARG A 92 2.08 19.97 -26.47
CA ARG A 92 2.55 20.00 -27.87
C ARG A 92 3.17 18.68 -28.36
N HIS A 93 3.68 17.86 -27.45
CA HIS A 93 4.48 16.67 -27.78
C HIS A 93 3.99 15.36 -27.15
N SER A 94 3.07 15.45 -26.16
CA SER A 94 2.65 14.30 -25.37
C SER A 94 1.23 14.44 -24.85
N SER A 95 0.52 13.33 -24.74
CA SER A 95 -0.67 13.21 -23.90
C SER A 95 -0.27 12.63 -22.54
N LEU A 96 -0.55 13.37 -21.49
CA LEU A 96 -0.27 12.98 -20.12
C LEU A 96 -1.54 12.46 -19.47
N PHE A 97 -1.45 11.37 -18.72
CA PHE A 97 -2.56 10.72 -18.01
C PHE A 97 -2.19 10.54 -16.56
N TYR A 98 -2.95 11.14 -15.66
CA TYR A 98 -2.79 10.98 -14.21
C TYR A 98 -3.75 9.90 -13.71
N CYS A 99 -3.22 8.74 -13.33
CA CYS A 99 -4.03 7.65 -12.83
C CYS A 99 -4.52 7.92 -11.39
N ARG A 100 -5.62 7.28 -10.98
CA ARG A 100 -6.03 7.27 -9.57
C ARG A 100 -4.99 6.52 -8.71
N PRO A 101 -4.88 6.83 -7.40
CA PRO A 101 -3.96 6.14 -6.48
C PRO A 101 -4.13 4.62 -6.49
N ALA A 102 -3.01 3.88 -6.51
CA ALA A 102 -3.02 2.42 -6.58
C ALA A 102 -3.76 1.77 -5.39
N GLY A 103 -3.58 2.30 -4.17
CA GLY A 103 -4.17 1.73 -2.95
C GLY A 103 -5.70 1.76 -2.87
N THR A 104 -6.38 2.54 -3.71
CA THR A 104 -7.85 2.58 -3.76
C THR A 104 -8.46 1.59 -4.75
N HIS A 105 -7.65 0.84 -5.49
CA HIS A 105 -8.12 -0.14 -6.47
C HIS A 105 -8.65 -1.42 -5.80
N ASP A 106 -9.70 -2.00 -6.37
CA ASP A 106 -10.32 -3.23 -5.84
C ASP A 106 -9.37 -4.42 -5.83
N SER A 107 -8.43 -4.51 -6.78
CA SER A 107 -7.40 -5.56 -6.81
C SER A 107 -6.41 -5.52 -5.64
N MET A 108 -6.44 -4.49 -4.78
CA MET A 108 -5.68 -4.50 -3.52
C MET A 108 -6.10 -5.64 -2.60
N THR A 109 -7.31 -6.18 -2.74
CA THR A 109 -7.72 -7.41 -2.06
C THR A 109 -6.75 -8.56 -2.32
N LYS A 110 -6.29 -8.74 -3.56
CA LYS A 110 -5.33 -9.79 -3.95
C LYS A 110 -3.97 -9.58 -3.27
N VAL A 111 -3.54 -8.32 -3.18
CA VAL A 111 -2.29 -7.94 -2.52
C VAL A 111 -2.33 -8.25 -1.03
N ILE A 112 -3.43 -7.89 -0.35
CA ILE A 112 -3.67 -8.20 1.07
C ILE A 112 -3.68 -9.72 1.31
N LEU A 113 -4.43 -10.45 0.50
CA LEU A 113 -4.54 -11.91 0.62
C LEU A 113 -3.20 -12.62 0.38
N SER A 114 -2.40 -12.14 -0.58
CA SER A 114 -1.04 -12.64 -0.82
C SER A 114 -0.14 -12.42 0.38
N ARG A 115 -0.15 -11.23 0.99
CA ARG A 115 0.60 -10.95 2.22
C ARG A 115 0.21 -11.88 3.36
N ALA A 116 -1.11 -12.01 3.58
CA ALA A 116 -1.63 -12.86 4.65
C ALA A 116 -1.24 -14.33 4.46
N ALA A 117 -1.38 -14.87 3.26
CA ALA A 117 -0.98 -16.24 2.94
C ALA A 117 0.54 -16.41 3.03
N GLY A 118 1.32 -15.48 2.49
CA GLY A 118 2.77 -15.52 2.46
C GLY A 118 3.39 -15.55 3.87
N ILE A 119 2.92 -14.70 4.80
CA ILE A 119 3.45 -14.70 6.16
C ILE A 119 3.08 -15.98 6.92
N ALA A 120 1.85 -16.47 6.75
CA ALA A 120 1.39 -17.71 7.37
C ALA A 120 2.18 -18.94 6.88
N GLN A 121 2.50 -18.99 5.58
CA GLN A 121 3.29 -20.07 4.99
C GLN A 121 4.78 -19.99 5.36
N LYS A 122 5.32 -18.76 5.45
CA LYS A 122 6.72 -18.54 5.80
C LYS A 122 7.05 -18.95 7.22
N PHE A 123 6.10 -18.86 8.14
CA PHE A 123 6.27 -19.17 9.55
C PHE A 123 5.19 -20.16 10.05
N PRO A 124 5.24 -21.44 9.64
CA PRO A 124 4.18 -22.41 9.91
C PRO A 124 4.30 -23.01 11.31
N PHE A 125 4.10 -22.23 12.36
CA PHE A 125 4.20 -22.72 13.75
C PHE A 125 2.88 -22.49 14.52
N PRO A 126 2.35 -23.49 15.26
CA PRO A 126 2.70 -24.92 15.25
C PRO A 126 2.43 -25.58 13.88
N ARG A 127 1.66 -24.95 13.03
CA ARG A 127 1.40 -25.19 11.61
C ARG A 127 0.96 -23.90 10.94
N ALA A 128 1.00 -23.85 9.61
CA ALA A 128 0.40 -22.73 8.87
C ALA A 128 -1.11 -22.65 9.19
N PRO A 129 -1.62 -21.53 9.71
CA PRO A 129 -3.04 -21.38 10.00
C PRO A 129 -3.86 -21.39 8.69
N LYS A 130 -4.98 -22.11 8.70
CA LYS A 130 -5.90 -22.07 7.57
C LYS A 130 -6.72 -20.78 7.59
N PRO A 131 -7.03 -20.16 6.45
CA PRO A 131 -7.83 -18.93 6.42
C PRO A 131 -9.16 -19.05 7.18
N ALA A 132 -9.88 -20.18 7.04
CA ALA A 132 -11.14 -20.42 7.74
C ALA A 132 -11.03 -20.50 9.29
N GLU A 133 -9.80 -20.61 9.83
CA GLU A 133 -9.51 -20.61 11.26
C GLU A 133 -8.84 -19.30 11.72
N THR A 134 -8.75 -18.31 10.84
CA THR A 134 -7.95 -17.10 11.04
C THR A 134 -8.83 -15.86 11.02
N THR A 135 -8.60 -14.97 11.98
CA THR A 135 -9.06 -13.58 11.91
C THR A 135 -8.00 -12.75 11.18
N LEU A 136 -8.37 -12.19 10.02
CA LEU A 136 -7.52 -11.28 9.25
C LEU A 136 -7.78 -9.83 9.68
N PHE A 137 -6.73 -9.14 10.11
CA PHE A 137 -6.73 -7.71 10.40
C PHE A 137 -6.00 -6.96 9.29
N ILE A 138 -6.63 -5.91 8.76
CA ILE A 138 -6.03 -4.96 7.84
C ILE A 138 -5.76 -3.70 8.66
N ALA A 139 -4.47 -3.43 8.93
CA ALA A 139 -4.04 -2.37 9.82
C ALA A 139 -3.65 -1.12 9.03
N GLY A 140 -4.26 0.01 9.35
CA GLY A 140 -3.95 1.28 8.73
C GLY A 140 -3.68 2.40 9.71
N HIS A 141 -3.30 3.56 9.20
CA HIS A 141 -3.01 4.72 10.04
C HIS A 141 -4.27 5.18 10.77
N GLY A 142 -5.34 5.43 10.02
CA GLY A 142 -6.52 6.13 10.52
C GLY A 142 -6.19 7.59 10.84
N THR A 143 -7.07 8.51 10.50
CA THR A 143 -6.91 9.91 10.89
C THR A 143 -8.23 10.62 10.74
N GLU A 144 -8.62 11.39 11.73
CA GLU A 144 -9.82 12.22 11.68
C GLU A 144 -9.76 13.27 10.56
N LYS A 145 -8.55 13.65 10.14
CA LYS A 145 -8.33 14.69 9.11
C LYS A 145 -8.70 14.24 7.70
N ASN A 146 -8.66 12.93 7.41
CA ASN A 146 -8.96 12.38 6.09
C ASN A 146 -9.60 10.99 6.18
N LYS A 147 -10.92 10.95 6.01
CA LYS A 147 -11.70 9.70 6.03
C LYS A 147 -11.44 8.76 4.84
N ASN A 148 -10.72 9.22 3.79
CA ASN A 148 -10.49 8.41 2.60
C ASN A 148 -9.54 7.23 2.86
N SER A 149 -8.54 7.42 3.75
CA SER A 149 -7.66 6.33 4.17
C SER A 149 -8.44 5.21 4.84
N ARG A 150 -9.31 5.57 5.79
CA ARG A 150 -10.22 4.64 6.48
C ARG A 150 -11.13 3.93 5.49
N ARG A 151 -11.83 4.69 4.62
CA ARG A 151 -12.75 4.12 3.62
C ARG A 151 -12.07 3.12 2.68
N ALA A 152 -10.84 3.42 2.25
CA ALA A 152 -10.07 2.51 1.41
C ALA A 152 -9.84 1.16 2.11
N ILE A 153 -9.46 1.16 3.39
CA ILE A 153 -9.20 -0.04 4.18
C ILE A 153 -10.50 -0.81 4.47
N GLU A 154 -11.56 -0.11 4.87
CA GLU A 154 -12.87 -0.71 5.15
C GLU A 154 -13.46 -1.36 3.90
N ARG A 155 -13.35 -0.71 2.72
CA ARG A 155 -13.75 -1.30 1.44
C ARG A 155 -13.01 -2.61 1.15
N GLN A 156 -11.69 -2.65 1.32
CA GLN A 156 -10.92 -3.88 1.13
C GLN A 156 -11.36 -4.98 2.12
N ALA A 157 -11.59 -4.61 3.40
CA ALA A 157 -12.08 -5.54 4.40
C ALA A 157 -13.46 -6.11 4.04
N GLU A 158 -14.36 -5.30 3.52
CA GLU A 158 -15.69 -5.73 3.06
C GLU A 158 -15.60 -6.69 1.87
N MET A 159 -14.79 -6.35 0.88
CA MET A 159 -14.60 -7.20 -0.31
C MET A 159 -13.99 -8.56 0.04
N ILE A 160 -13.03 -8.61 0.97
CA ILE A 160 -12.46 -9.87 1.44
C ILE A 160 -13.46 -10.64 2.30
N ARG A 161 -14.23 -9.96 3.15
CA ARG A 161 -15.29 -10.57 3.97
C ARG A 161 -16.36 -11.23 3.11
N ALA A 162 -16.73 -10.61 1.99
CA ALA A 162 -17.71 -11.14 1.04
C ALA A 162 -17.26 -12.47 0.40
N GLN A 163 -15.95 -12.72 0.32
CA GLN A 163 -15.40 -13.98 -0.19
C GLN A 163 -15.56 -15.16 0.78
N LYS A 164 -15.84 -14.91 2.07
CA LYS A 164 -16.05 -15.93 3.12
C LYS A 164 -14.89 -16.93 3.28
N ILE A 165 -13.67 -16.52 2.95
CA ILE A 165 -12.46 -17.34 3.04
C ILE A 165 -11.90 -17.36 4.46
N TYR A 166 -11.91 -16.20 5.13
CA TYR A 166 -11.44 -16.05 6.51
C TYR A 166 -12.58 -16.19 7.51
N ALA A 167 -12.27 -16.68 8.71
CA ALA A 167 -13.25 -16.75 9.81
C ALA A 167 -13.82 -15.37 10.15
N ALA A 168 -12.96 -14.35 10.15
CA ALA A 168 -13.35 -12.95 10.27
C ALA A 168 -12.34 -12.05 9.54
N VAL A 169 -12.81 -10.87 9.09
CA VAL A 169 -11.96 -9.81 8.51
C VAL A 169 -12.30 -8.49 9.17
N ARG A 170 -11.30 -7.77 9.67
CA ARG A 170 -11.47 -6.51 10.40
C ARG A 170 -10.49 -5.45 9.88
N ALA A 171 -10.97 -4.24 9.69
CA ALA A 171 -10.13 -3.04 9.59
C ALA A 171 -9.81 -2.57 11.01
N VAL A 172 -8.55 -2.20 11.28
CA VAL A 172 -8.07 -1.65 12.56
C VAL A 172 -7.10 -0.50 12.30
N PHE A 173 -6.98 0.43 13.23
CA PHE A 173 -6.28 1.69 12.99
C PHE A 173 -5.34 2.05 14.14
N MET A 174 -4.32 2.85 13.82
CA MET A 174 -3.37 3.36 14.82
C MET A 174 -3.97 4.50 15.65
N GLU A 175 -4.72 5.41 15.02
CA GLU A 175 -5.16 6.67 15.65
C GLU A 175 -6.68 6.75 15.89
N GLU A 176 -7.47 5.83 15.34
CA GLU A 176 -8.94 5.83 15.50
C GLU A 176 -9.51 4.43 15.78
N GLU A 177 -10.75 4.37 16.26
CA GLU A 177 -11.43 3.09 16.52
C GLU A 177 -11.88 2.38 15.23
N PRO A 178 -11.82 1.04 15.19
CA PRO A 178 -11.25 0.16 16.21
C PRO A 178 -9.72 0.17 16.20
N ARG A 179 -9.12 0.32 17.39
CA ARG A 179 -7.66 0.45 17.56
C ARG A 179 -6.94 -0.88 17.36
N ILE A 180 -5.67 -0.80 16.91
CA ILE A 180 -4.81 -1.98 16.75
C ILE A 180 -4.58 -2.68 18.10
N GLU A 181 -4.47 -1.95 19.20
CA GLU A 181 -4.22 -2.46 20.54
C GLU A 181 -5.26 -3.49 21.00
N ILE A 182 -6.50 -3.36 20.52
CA ILE A 182 -7.60 -4.26 20.89
C ILE A 182 -7.82 -5.41 19.90
N CYS A 183 -6.88 -5.66 18.97
CA CYS A 183 -6.99 -6.79 18.03
C CYS A 183 -7.29 -8.12 18.73
N HIS A 184 -6.67 -8.36 19.90
CA HIS A 184 -6.88 -9.57 20.69
C HIS A 184 -8.34 -9.72 21.17
N LEU A 185 -9.04 -8.63 21.45
CA LEU A 185 -10.46 -8.62 21.83
C LEU A 185 -11.38 -8.77 20.61
N LEU A 186 -10.99 -8.22 19.46
CA LEU A 186 -11.76 -8.27 18.22
C LEU A 186 -11.63 -9.61 17.48
N ALA A 187 -10.60 -10.40 17.80
CA ALA A 187 -10.33 -11.65 17.15
C ALA A 187 -11.35 -12.73 17.51
N GLN A 188 -11.99 -13.31 16.50
CA GLN A 188 -12.96 -14.40 16.66
C GLN A 188 -12.32 -15.79 16.73
N THR A 189 -11.00 -15.88 16.52
CA THR A 189 -10.23 -17.12 16.48
C THR A 189 -8.92 -16.96 17.26
N ASN A 190 -8.24 -18.06 17.53
CA ASN A 190 -6.94 -18.03 18.18
C ASN A 190 -5.77 -17.75 17.22
N TYR A 191 -6.00 -17.80 15.90
CA TYR A 191 -5.03 -17.44 14.87
C TYR A 191 -5.37 -16.09 14.28
N CYS A 192 -4.44 -15.16 14.29
CA CYS A 192 -4.60 -13.80 13.84
C CYS A 192 -3.51 -13.46 12.83
N VAL A 193 -3.88 -12.93 11.68
CA VAL A 193 -2.93 -12.38 10.72
C VAL A 193 -3.18 -10.89 10.61
N VAL A 194 -2.13 -10.08 10.76
CA VAL A 194 -2.18 -8.61 10.64
C VAL A 194 -1.40 -8.21 9.39
N VAL A 195 -2.05 -7.51 8.48
CA VAL A 195 -1.47 -7.00 7.24
C VAL A 195 -1.50 -5.48 7.28
N PRO A 196 -0.32 -4.81 7.36
CA PRO A 196 -0.22 -3.36 7.29
C PRO A 196 -0.60 -2.82 5.90
N PHE A 197 -1.60 -1.94 5.86
CA PHE A 197 -2.05 -1.29 4.63
C PHE A 197 -1.32 0.06 4.44
N PHE A 198 -0.03 -0.05 4.14
CA PHE A 198 0.91 1.06 3.93
C PHE A 198 1.70 0.85 2.64
N ILE A 199 2.22 1.93 2.04
CA ILE A 199 3.05 1.83 0.82
C ILE A 199 4.47 1.36 1.13
N SER A 200 5.01 1.66 2.31
CA SER A 200 6.38 1.29 2.68
C SER A 200 6.45 0.67 4.06
N ASP A 201 7.51 -0.08 4.31
CA ASP A 201 7.85 -0.62 5.62
C ASP A 201 8.60 0.46 6.45
N GLY A 202 8.02 1.67 6.55
CA GLY A 202 8.53 2.76 7.39
C GLY A 202 8.28 2.54 8.88
N LEU A 203 8.62 3.55 9.72
CA LEU A 203 8.56 3.47 11.19
C LEU A 203 7.20 2.97 11.71
N HIS A 204 6.09 3.41 11.12
CA HIS A 204 4.77 2.91 11.52
C HIS A 204 4.65 1.39 11.41
N VAL A 205 5.22 0.80 10.35
CA VAL A 205 5.15 -0.65 10.11
C VAL A 205 6.18 -1.41 10.94
N VAL A 206 7.40 -0.87 11.08
CA VAL A 206 8.48 -1.61 11.74
C VAL A 206 8.58 -1.34 13.24
N GLU A 207 8.03 -0.23 13.75
CA GLU A 207 8.08 0.11 15.17
C GLU A 207 6.70 0.24 15.79
N ASP A 208 5.87 1.18 15.31
CA ASP A 208 4.64 1.58 16.01
C ASP A 208 3.62 0.43 16.07
N ILE A 209 3.32 -0.23 14.96
CA ILE A 209 2.34 -1.34 14.95
C ILE A 209 2.80 -2.53 15.81
N PRO A 210 4.05 -3.01 15.78
CA PRO A 210 4.55 -3.99 16.74
C PRO A 210 4.32 -3.61 18.20
N VAL A 211 4.56 -2.34 18.57
CA VAL A 211 4.30 -1.83 19.92
C VAL A 211 2.80 -1.86 20.24
N LEU A 212 1.95 -1.38 19.34
CA LEU A 212 0.49 -1.40 19.50
C LEU A 212 -0.07 -2.84 19.61
N LEU A 213 0.59 -3.82 18.98
CA LEU A 213 0.27 -5.24 19.11
C LEU A 213 0.82 -5.87 20.41
N GLY A 214 1.50 -5.08 21.24
CA GLY A 214 1.95 -5.48 22.59
C GLY A 214 3.41 -5.92 22.68
N GLU A 215 4.28 -5.65 21.68
CA GLU A 215 5.73 -5.78 21.88
C GLU A 215 6.24 -4.61 22.73
N PRO A 216 7.16 -4.85 23.69
CA PRO A 216 7.76 -3.77 24.46
C PRO A 216 8.54 -2.81 23.55
N GLU A 217 8.25 -1.51 23.66
CA GLU A 217 8.85 -0.47 22.83
C GLU A 217 10.40 -0.53 22.82
N ARG A 218 11.02 -0.72 23.99
CA ARG A 218 12.47 -0.88 24.10
C ARG A 218 13.00 -2.03 23.24
N ILE A 219 12.33 -3.18 23.25
CA ILE A 219 12.74 -4.37 22.47
C ILE A 219 12.58 -4.11 20.97
N VAL A 220 11.49 -3.44 20.56
CA VAL A 220 11.25 -3.05 19.15
C VAL A 220 12.37 -2.15 18.65
N LYS A 221 12.70 -1.08 19.40
CA LYS A 221 13.78 -0.14 19.05
C LYS A 221 15.16 -0.80 19.02
N GLU A 222 15.48 -1.63 19.99
CA GLU A 222 16.74 -2.39 20.01
C GLU A 222 16.88 -3.32 18.80
N ARG A 223 15.81 -4.02 18.41
CA ARG A 223 15.80 -4.88 17.21
C ARG A 223 15.92 -4.07 15.94
N HIS A 224 15.17 -2.99 15.81
CA HIS A 224 15.23 -2.12 14.63
C HIS A 224 16.64 -1.54 14.45
N ALA A 225 17.24 -0.99 15.51
CA ALA A 225 18.61 -0.46 15.47
C ALA A 225 19.66 -1.54 15.10
N ALA A 226 19.40 -2.80 15.45
CA ALA A 226 20.25 -3.94 15.08
C ALA A 226 19.93 -4.54 13.69
N GLY A 227 19.03 -3.94 12.90
CA GLY A 227 18.59 -4.47 11.61
C GLY A 227 17.87 -5.82 11.70
N ARG A 228 17.26 -6.14 12.85
CA ARG A 228 16.53 -7.39 13.08
C ARG A 228 15.03 -7.18 12.96
N PRO A 229 14.25 -8.23 12.61
CA PRO A 229 12.80 -8.15 12.60
C PRO A 229 12.26 -7.67 13.96
N THR A 230 11.45 -6.64 13.97
CA THR A 230 10.86 -6.07 15.19
C THR A 230 9.74 -6.93 15.75
N TRP A 231 9.08 -7.71 14.88
CA TRP A 231 8.11 -8.74 15.25
C TRP A 231 8.66 -10.14 14.94
N ARG A 232 8.44 -11.09 15.87
CA ARG A 232 8.78 -12.51 15.67
C ARG A 232 7.53 -13.28 15.29
N ASN A 233 7.53 -13.86 14.11
CA ASN A 233 6.38 -14.60 13.60
C ASN A 233 6.42 -16.10 13.95
N PRO A 234 5.31 -16.69 14.45
CA PRO A 234 4.24 -15.98 15.13
C PRO A 234 4.62 -15.58 16.55
N THR A 235 3.94 -14.58 17.11
CA THR A 235 4.07 -14.22 18.53
C THR A 235 2.74 -14.47 19.25
N GLU A 236 2.80 -15.07 20.43
CA GLU A 236 1.63 -15.21 21.29
C GLU A 236 1.37 -13.91 22.07
N LYS A 237 0.15 -13.40 21.97
CA LYS A 237 -0.35 -12.26 22.74
C LYS A 237 -1.78 -12.55 23.21
N HIS A 238 -2.01 -12.41 24.50
CA HIS A 238 -3.33 -12.63 25.13
C HIS A 238 -3.98 -13.97 24.76
N GLY A 239 -3.19 -15.07 24.73
CA GLY A 239 -3.66 -16.40 24.38
C GLY A 239 -3.96 -16.64 22.91
N LYS A 240 -3.56 -15.72 22.01
CA LYS A 240 -3.72 -15.84 20.57
C LYS A 240 -2.38 -15.75 19.86
N LEU A 241 -2.25 -16.45 18.73
CA LEU A 241 -1.06 -16.39 17.88
C LEU A 241 -1.24 -15.35 16.79
N PHE A 242 -0.33 -14.38 16.73
CA PHE A 242 -0.31 -13.30 15.75
C PHE A 242 0.81 -13.47 14.74
N TRP A 243 0.45 -13.53 13.47
CA TRP A 243 1.35 -13.34 12.34
C TRP A 243 1.25 -11.89 11.86
N TYR A 244 2.39 -11.26 11.67
CA TYR A 244 2.50 -9.88 11.22
C TYR A 244 3.30 -9.82 9.93
N SER A 245 2.70 -9.35 8.85
CA SER A 245 3.33 -9.30 7.53
C SER A 245 4.07 -7.97 7.30
N PRO A 246 4.96 -7.91 6.29
CA PRO A 246 5.37 -6.64 5.71
C PRO A 246 4.16 -5.88 5.14
N SER A 247 4.33 -4.58 4.82
CA SER A 247 3.28 -3.75 4.23
C SER A 247 2.82 -4.25 2.85
N VAL A 248 1.59 -3.87 2.46
CA VAL A 248 1.07 -4.16 1.12
C VAL A 248 1.89 -3.51 0.02
N GLY A 249 2.51 -2.35 0.29
CA GLY A 249 3.25 -1.58 -0.69
C GLY A 249 4.51 -2.25 -1.21
N THR A 250 5.09 -3.19 -0.46
CA THR A 250 6.26 -3.99 -0.88
C THR A 250 5.87 -5.35 -1.48
N GLU A 251 4.57 -5.65 -1.64
CA GLU A 251 4.11 -6.90 -2.27
C GLU A 251 4.26 -6.86 -3.79
N PRO A 252 4.92 -7.84 -4.43
CA PRO A 252 5.13 -7.86 -5.88
C PRO A 252 3.85 -7.72 -6.71
N LEU A 253 2.73 -8.25 -6.26
CA LEU A 253 1.43 -8.15 -6.94
C LEU A 253 0.92 -6.70 -7.07
N LEU A 254 1.48 -5.73 -6.32
CA LEU A 254 1.11 -4.33 -6.48
C LEU A 254 1.46 -3.79 -7.87
N ALA A 255 2.44 -4.37 -8.54
CA ALA A 255 2.72 -4.05 -9.94
C ALA A 255 1.53 -4.35 -10.87
N ASP A 256 0.73 -5.39 -10.59
CA ASP A 256 -0.48 -5.69 -11.35
C ASP A 256 -1.56 -4.65 -11.10
N VAL A 257 -1.70 -4.18 -9.86
CA VAL A 257 -2.65 -3.12 -9.50
C VAL A 257 -2.32 -1.81 -10.25
N ILE A 258 -1.03 -1.48 -10.38
CA ILE A 258 -0.59 -0.32 -11.19
C ILE A 258 -1.05 -0.49 -12.64
N LEU A 259 -0.90 -1.69 -13.22
CA LEU A 259 -1.36 -1.96 -14.60
C LEU A 259 -2.88 -1.85 -14.74
N GLU A 260 -3.65 -2.33 -13.76
CA GLU A 260 -5.12 -2.19 -13.77
C GLU A 260 -5.54 -0.70 -13.72
N ARG A 261 -4.87 0.12 -12.90
CA ARG A 261 -5.11 1.58 -12.89
C ARG A 261 -4.88 2.25 -14.24
N ILE A 262 -3.83 1.84 -14.94
CA ILE A 262 -3.56 2.36 -16.29
C ILE A 262 -4.65 1.94 -17.27
N LYS A 263 -5.15 0.71 -17.17
CA LYS A 263 -6.26 0.23 -18.03
C LYS A 263 -7.55 1.02 -17.78
N GLU A 264 -7.91 1.29 -16.52
CA GLU A 264 -9.07 2.13 -16.20
C GLU A 264 -9.00 3.50 -16.88
N THR A 265 -7.82 4.12 -16.86
CA THR A 265 -7.61 5.43 -17.50
C THR A 265 -7.82 5.40 -19.02
N PHE A 266 -7.58 4.26 -19.69
CA PHE A 266 -7.88 4.10 -21.11
C PHE A 266 -9.37 3.94 -21.39
N ILE A 267 -10.11 3.27 -20.50
CA ILE A 267 -11.54 3.03 -20.72
C ILE A 267 -12.34 4.33 -20.55
N ASP A 268 -11.98 5.17 -19.60
CA ASP A 268 -12.62 6.45 -19.34
C ASP A 268 -12.49 7.40 -20.55
N GLU A 269 -11.36 7.35 -21.29
CA GLU A 269 -11.17 8.17 -22.51
C GLU A 269 -12.02 7.71 -23.70
N THR A 270 -12.33 6.43 -23.80
CA THR A 270 -13.12 5.92 -24.95
C THR A 270 -14.62 6.18 -24.79
N GLN A 271 -15.06 6.65 -23.62
CA GLN A 271 -16.45 6.96 -23.30
C GLN A 271 -16.76 8.46 -23.25
N THR A 272 -15.74 9.33 -23.36
CA THR A 272 -15.85 10.79 -23.50
C THR A 272 -15.61 11.22 -24.94
#